data_f686982c00145e5a935d82dd55026f61
#
_entry.id   f686982c00145e5a935d82dd55026f61
#
_cell.length_a   1.000
_cell.length_b   1.000
_cell.length_c   1.000
_cell.angle_alpha   90.00
_cell.angle_beta   90.00
_cell.angle_gamma   90.00
#
_symmetry.space_group_name_H-M   'P 1'
#
loop_
_entity.id
_entity.type
_entity.pdbx_description
1 polymer ?
#
loop_
_entity_poly.entity_id
_entity_poly.type
_entity_poly.pdbx_seq_one_letter_code
_entity_poly.pdbx_strand_id
1 'polypeptide(L)' 'MYFVYILKCKDGSLYTGITTNVERRFKEHKDGKGGAYTRAKKAIKIIYSEQYKNRSKASKREAEIKKLRRAEKYALIKH' A
#
# COMPACT_ATOMS: atom_id res chain seq x y z
N MET A 1 -8.65 -12.82 -6.07
CA MET A 1 -7.27 -12.51 -5.65
C MET A 1 -7.23 -11.24 -4.83
N TYR A 2 -6.33 -11.21 -3.84
CA TYR A 2 -6.11 -10.02 -3.03
C TYR A 2 -4.66 -9.58 -3.17
N PHE A 3 -4.43 -8.29 -3.04
CA PHE A 3 -3.11 -7.70 -3.19
C PHE A 3 -2.77 -6.89 -1.95
N VAL A 4 -1.52 -7.04 -1.46
CA VAL A 4 -0.93 -6.08 -0.53
C VAL A 4 -0.16 -5.10 -1.39
N TYR A 5 -0.34 -3.81 -1.14
CA TYR A 5 0.31 -2.78 -1.95
C TYR A 5 0.91 -1.70 -1.06
N ILE A 6 1.91 -1.02 -1.59
CA ILE A 6 2.52 0.13 -0.92
C ILE A 6 2.46 1.31 -1.86
N LEU A 7 1.92 2.43 -1.38
CA LEU A 7 1.87 3.69 -2.10
C LEU A 7 2.91 4.65 -1.53
N LYS A 8 3.53 5.42 -2.40
CA LYS A 8 4.38 6.53 -1.98
C LYS A 8 3.54 7.81 -2.00
N CYS A 9 3.65 8.60 -0.95
CA CYS A 9 2.95 9.87 -0.82
C CYS A 9 3.87 11.04 -1.13
N LYS A 10 3.28 12.23 -1.31
CA LYS A 10 4.00 13.43 -1.72
C LYS A 10 5.14 13.80 -0.76
N ASP A 11 4.93 13.60 0.53
CA ASP A 11 5.93 13.90 1.56
C ASP A 11 6.98 12.79 1.73
N GLY A 12 6.95 11.76 0.89
CA GLY A 12 7.86 10.62 0.96
C GLY A 12 7.41 9.51 1.90
N SER A 13 6.29 9.69 2.59
CA SER A 13 5.77 8.62 3.47
C SER A 13 5.20 7.47 2.64
N LEU A 14 5.08 6.30 3.27
CA LEU A 14 4.60 5.07 2.63
C LEU A 14 3.30 4.62 3.29
N TYR A 15 2.34 4.23 2.46
CA TYR A 15 1.06 3.69 2.92
C TYR A 15 0.92 2.25 2.46
N THR A 16 0.58 1.34 3.37
CA THR A 16 0.38 -0.08 3.07
C THR A 16 -1.10 -0.44 3.23
N GLY A 17 -1.64 -1.16 2.27
CA GLY A 17 -3.05 -1.59 2.32
C GLY A 17 -3.26 -2.89 1.58
N ILE A 18 -4.51 -3.37 1.59
CA ILE A 18 -4.93 -4.53 0.79
C ILE A 18 -6.12 -4.15 -0.08
N THR A 19 -6.23 -4.81 -1.23
CA THR A 19 -7.34 -4.57 -2.16
C THR A 19 -7.47 -5.74 -3.12
N THR A 20 -8.59 -5.82 -3.80
CA THR A 20 -8.78 -6.76 -4.91
C THR A 20 -8.33 -6.17 -6.25
N ASN A 21 -8.08 -4.85 -6.30
CA ASN A 21 -7.65 -4.18 -7.52
C ASN A 21 -6.79 -2.96 -7.14
N VAL A 22 -5.47 -3.11 -7.33
CA VAL A 22 -4.51 -2.09 -6.90
C VAL A 22 -4.69 -0.78 -7.66
N GLU A 23 -4.89 -0.84 -8.97
CA GLU A 23 -5.01 0.37 -9.79
C GLU A 23 -6.27 1.16 -9.43
N ARG A 24 -7.41 0.47 -9.24
CA ARG A 24 -8.65 1.13 -8.82
C ARG A 24 -8.47 1.79 -7.46
N ARG A 25 -7.89 1.07 -6.51
CA ARG A 25 -7.69 1.58 -5.15
C ARG A 25 -6.73 2.76 -5.13
N PHE A 26 -5.67 2.70 -5.95
CA PHE A 26 -4.75 3.82 -6.08
C PHE A 26 -5.47 5.08 -6.59
N LYS A 27 -6.33 4.91 -7.60
CA LYS A 27 -7.11 6.04 -8.13
C LYS A 27 -8.01 6.64 -7.05
N GLU A 28 -8.64 5.79 -6.23
CA GLU A 28 -9.46 6.24 -5.12
C GLU A 28 -8.63 7.06 -4.13
N HIS A 29 -7.42 6.59 -3.81
CA HIS A 29 -6.51 7.32 -2.93
C HIS A 29 -6.10 8.67 -3.52
N LYS A 30 -5.78 8.70 -4.82
CA LYS A 30 -5.42 9.95 -5.51
C LYS A 30 -6.58 10.95 -5.50
N ASP A 31 -7.79 10.47 -5.65
CA ASP A 31 -8.98 11.32 -5.69
C ASP A 31 -9.46 11.73 -4.29
N GLY A 32 -8.73 11.35 -3.24
CA GLY A 32 -9.08 11.69 -1.87
C GLY A 32 -10.16 10.82 -1.25
N LYS A 33 -10.50 9.72 -1.88
CA LYS A 33 -11.57 8.81 -1.43
C LYS A 33 -11.04 7.58 -0.70
N GLY A 34 -9.73 7.41 -0.63
CA GLY A 34 -9.10 6.21 -0.09
C GLY A 34 -8.91 6.19 1.42
N GLY A 35 -9.21 7.29 2.11
CA GLY A 35 -9.07 7.38 3.55
C GLY A 35 -8.35 8.65 3.97
N ALA A 36 -8.37 8.92 5.29
CA ALA A 36 -7.85 10.16 5.83
C ALA A 36 -6.34 10.30 5.62
N TYR A 37 -5.59 9.21 5.79
CA TYR A 37 -4.12 9.26 5.65
C TYR A 37 -3.70 9.69 4.26
N THR A 38 -4.17 9.01 3.22
CA THR A 38 -3.76 9.29 1.85
C THR A 38 -4.35 10.59 1.34
N ARG A 39 -5.48 11.03 1.89
CA ARG A 39 -6.05 12.32 1.56
C ARG A 39 -5.17 13.47 2.07
N ALA A 40 -4.67 13.33 3.30
CA ALA A 40 -3.79 14.35 3.90
C ALA A 40 -2.39 14.32 3.29
N LYS A 41 -1.85 13.13 3.02
CA LYS A 41 -0.46 12.95 2.56
C LYS A 41 -0.32 12.95 1.03
N LYS A 42 -1.40 12.76 0.31
CA LYS A 42 -1.48 12.73 -1.17
C LYS A 42 -0.63 11.62 -1.80
N ALA A 43 -1.26 10.48 -2.05
CA ALA A 43 -0.61 9.36 -2.75
C ALA A 43 -0.20 9.78 -4.17
N ILE A 44 1.02 9.49 -4.56
CA ILE A 44 1.54 9.87 -5.87
C ILE A 44 1.86 8.69 -6.78
N LYS A 45 2.18 7.52 -6.24
CA LYS A 45 2.42 6.34 -7.08
C LYS A 45 2.39 5.03 -6.29
N ILE A 46 2.12 3.94 -7.02
CA ILE A 46 2.24 2.57 -6.52
C ILE A 46 3.71 2.18 -6.66
N ILE A 47 4.35 1.75 -5.57
CA ILE A 47 5.77 1.36 -5.62
C ILE A 47 6.00 -0.12 -5.35
N TYR A 48 4.96 -0.86 -4.91
CA TYR A 48 5.11 -2.27 -4.60
C TYR A 48 3.75 -2.95 -4.50
N SER A 49 3.67 -4.22 -4.90
CA SER A 49 2.50 -5.04 -4.64
C SER A 49 2.87 -6.51 -4.58
N GLU A 50 2.09 -7.28 -3.80
CA GLU A 50 2.17 -8.74 -3.69
C GLU A 50 0.77 -9.32 -3.87
N GLN A 51 0.69 -10.50 -4.49
CA GLN A 51 -0.59 -11.14 -4.78
C GLN A 51 -0.82 -12.34 -3.85
N TYR A 52 -2.05 -12.48 -3.36
CA TYR A 52 -2.45 -13.59 -2.50
C TYR A 52 -3.80 -14.16 -2.93
N LYS A 53 -4.00 -15.46 -2.67
CA LYS A 53 -5.23 -16.15 -3.07
C LYS A 53 -6.45 -15.68 -2.28
N ASN A 54 -6.26 -15.32 -1.00
CA ASN A 54 -7.37 -14.96 -0.14
C ASN A 54 -7.03 -13.77 0.75
N ARG A 55 -8.09 -13.19 1.32
CA ARG A 55 -7.97 -12.00 2.16
C ARG A 55 -7.17 -12.24 3.43
N SER A 56 -7.33 -13.42 4.03
CA SER A 56 -6.65 -13.76 5.28
C SER A 56 -5.13 -13.68 5.13
N LYS A 57 -4.60 -14.27 4.06
CA LYS A 57 -3.16 -14.24 3.78
C LYS A 57 -2.67 -12.82 3.49
N ALA A 58 -3.44 -12.08 2.70
CA ALA A 58 -3.10 -10.68 2.39
C ALA A 58 -3.10 -9.82 3.66
N SER A 59 -4.12 -9.97 4.51
CA SER A 59 -4.22 -9.21 5.76
C SER A 59 -3.05 -9.50 6.70
N LYS A 60 -2.64 -10.75 6.78
CA LYS A 60 -1.49 -11.14 7.60
C LYS A 60 -0.22 -10.48 7.10
N ARG A 61 -0.01 -10.47 5.79
CA ARG A 61 1.15 -9.84 5.20
C ARG A 61 1.12 -8.33 5.37
N GLU A 62 -0.06 -7.71 5.21
CA GLU A 62 -0.21 -6.28 5.45
C GLU A 62 0.25 -5.91 6.86
N ALA A 63 -0.18 -6.68 7.86
CA ALA A 63 0.22 -6.44 9.24
C ALA A 63 1.74 -6.56 9.43
N GLU A 64 2.36 -7.55 8.78
CA GLU A 64 3.81 -7.72 8.83
C GLU A 64 4.53 -6.51 8.25
N ILE A 65 4.09 -6.06 7.07
CA ILE A 65 4.72 -4.93 6.38
C ILE A 65 4.53 -3.63 7.19
N LYS A 66 3.37 -3.44 7.79
CA LYS A 66 3.10 -2.25 8.60
C LYS A 66 4.03 -2.13 9.81
N LYS A 67 4.54 -3.26 10.31
CA LYS A 67 5.49 -3.27 11.42
C LYS A 67 6.91 -2.95 11.01
N LEU A 68 7.22 -2.98 9.72
CA LEU A 68 8.56 -2.69 9.24
C LEU A 68 8.87 -1.19 9.37
N ARG A 69 10.13 -0.90 9.63
CA ARG A 69 10.62 0.47 9.58
C ARG A 69 10.70 0.91 8.13
N ARG A 70 10.75 2.22 7.91
CA ARG A 70 10.80 2.79 6.56
C ARG A 70 11.95 2.21 5.73
N ALA A 71 13.15 2.11 6.32
CA ALA A 71 14.31 1.53 5.64
C ALA A 71 14.07 0.07 5.25
N GLU A 72 13.40 -0.70 6.11
CA GLU A 72 13.06 -2.08 5.83
C GLU A 72 12.04 -2.21 4.70
N LYS A 73 11.08 -1.29 4.64
CA LYS A 73 10.10 -1.25 3.54
C LYS A 73 10.80 -0.96 2.22
N TYR A 74 11.73 -0.03 2.20
CA TYR A 74 12.50 0.27 0.99
C TYR A 74 13.37 -0.91 0.56
N ALA A 75 13.95 -1.65 1.51
CA ALA A 75 14.70 -2.86 1.19
C ALA A 75 13.81 -3.92 0.53
N LEU A 76 12.58 -4.08 1.02
CA LEU A 76 11.59 -4.98 0.43
C LEU A 76 11.25 -4.58 -1.01
N ILE A 77 11.06 -3.28 -1.25
CA ILE A 77 10.68 -2.75 -2.56
C ILE A 77 11.79 -2.93 -3.61
N LYS A 78 13.05 -2.90 -3.20
CA LYS A 78 14.19 -3.06 -4.12
C LYS A 78 14.38 -4.48 -4.64
N HIS A 79 13.67 -5.45 -4.13
CA HIS A 79 13.68 -6.82 -4.65
C HIS A 79 12.57 -7.00 -5.70
#